data_35c89f136dfe719797623cfa4b4a8d92
#
_entry.id   35c89f136dfe719797623cfa4b4a8d92
#
_cell.length_a   1.000
_cell.length_b   1.000
_cell.length_c   1.000
_cell.angle_alpha   90.00
_cell.angle_beta   90.00
_cell.angle_gamma   90.00
#
_symmetry.space_group_name_H-M   'P 1'
#
loop_
_entity.id
_entity.type
_entity.pdbx_description
1 polymer ?
#
loop_
_entity_poly.entity_id
_entity_poly.type
_entity_poly.pdbx_seq_one_letter_code
_entity_poly.pdbx_strand_id
1 'polypeptide(L)'
;MSQQTEPATPLLSRSMSAVIIAQFFSAFGDNALLFATLALIKQLVYPDWSQPFLQMGFVAAYIILAPFVGQIADSFSKGQVMMFANTLKLAGALLICVGGNPFLGYMLVGIGAAAYSPAKYGILGEITRGDQLVKANGLMEASTIAAILTGSVAGGVLADWNIYGALSVCAVAYGVALGANMLIPRLNVARPGQPWHPVQMASSFFSACRVLWRDGDARLSLIGTSMFWGAGVTLRFLLVLWVPHALGITDNATPTLLNAMVAVGIVAGAGAAAKLVT
;
A
#
# COMPACT_ATOMS: atom_id res chain seq x y z
N MET A 1 22.92 -17.60 -38.12
CA MET A 1 22.76 -17.65 -36.67
C MET A 1 21.26 -17.58 -36.39
N SER A 2 20.64 -18.74 -36.15
CA SER A 2 19.21 -18.86 -35.83
C SER A 2 18.98 -18.27 -34.43
N GLN A 3 18.25 -17.16 -34.34
CA GLN A 3 17.69 -16.68 -33.07
C GLN A 3 16.75 -17.78 -32.57
N GLN A 4 17.18 -18.49 -31.54
CA GLN A 4 16.30 -19.35 -30.76
C GLN A 4 15.29 -18.39 -30.09
N THR A 5 14.05 -18.38 -30.60
CA THR A 5 12.91 -17.79 -29.92
C THR A 5 12.68 -18.60 -28.65
N GLU A 6 13.24 -18.12 -27.53
CA GLU A 6 12.86 -18.65 -26.20
C GLU A 6 11.34 -18.58 -26.03
N PRO A 7 10.72 -19.66 -25.54
CA PRO A 7 9.27 -19.69 -25.35
C PRO A 7 8.82 -18.50 -24.48
N ALA A 8 7.78 -17.81 -24.94
CA ALA A 8 7.20 -16.68 -24.24
C ALA A 8 6.74 -17.14 -22.85
N THR A 9 7.45 -16.73 -21.81
CA THR A 9 7.00 -16.97 -20.44
C THR A 9 5.70 -16.19 -20.23
N PRO A 10 4.62 -16.86 -19.76
CA PRO A 10 3.35 -16.16 -19.55
C PRO A 10 3.51 -15.04 -18.54
N LEU A 11 2.87 -13.89 -18.78
CA LEU A 11 2.88 -12.73 -17.86
C LEU A 11 2.48 -13.16 -16.44
N LEU A 12 1.46 -14.02 -16.32
CA LEU A 12 1.01 -14.63 -15.07
C LEU A 12 1.83 -15.89 -14.74
N SER A 13 3.13 -15.73 -14.55
CA SER A 13 3.97 -16.79 -13.97
C SER A 13 3.54 -17.06 -12.51
N ARG A 14 3.95 -18.22 -11.96
CA ARG A 14 3.70 -18.56 -10.54
C ARG A 14 4.24 -17.48 -9.60
N SER A 15 5.40 -16.92 -9.87
CA SER A 15 6.01 -15.84 -9.09
C SER A 15 5.18 -14.54 -9.18
N MET A 16 4.75 -14.17 -10.38
CA MET A 16 3.93 -12.98 -10.60
C MET A 16 2.57 -13.12 -9.89
N SER A 17 1.92 -14.28 -9.99
CA SER A 17 0.65 -14.54 -9.28
C SER A 17 0.83 -14.43 -7.77
N ALA A 18 1.92 -14.99 -7.21
CA ALA A 18 2.21 -14.88 -5.79
C ALA A 18 2.41 -13.42 -5.35
N VAL A 19 3.14 -12.63 -6.13
CA VAL A 19 3.35 -11.20 -5.86
C VAL A 19 2.04 -10.41 -5.92
N ILE A 20 1.18 -10.66 -6.92
CA ILE A 20 -0.12 -9.99 -7.07
C ILE A 20 -1.05 -10.35 -5.90
N ILE A 21 -1.12 -11.64 -5.51
CA ILE A 21 -1.93 -12.08 -4.37
C ILE A 21 -1.42 -11.44 -3.07
N ALA A 22 -0.10 -11.47 -2.83
CA ALA A 22 0.50 -10.83 -1.66
C ALA A 22 0.19 -9.33 -1.63
N GLN A 23 0.31 -8.64 -2.75
CA GLN A 23 -0.01 -7.22 -2.87
C GLN A 23 -1.48 -6.93 -2.60
N PHE A 24 -2.39 -7.72 -3.21
CA PHE A 24 -3.82 -7.53 -3.02
C PHE A 24 -4.19 -7.63 -1.54
N PHE A 25 -3.84 -8.73 -0.89
CA PHE A 25 -4.22 -8.94 0.51
C PHE A 25 -3.50 -8.02 1.48
N SER A 26 -2.25 -7.64 1.20
CA SER A 26 -1.52 -6.64 1.99
C SER A 26 -2.19 -5.27 1.90
N ALA A 27 -2.52 -4.79 0.71
CA ALA A 27 -3.17 -3.50 0.51
C ALA A 27 -4.65 -3.51 0.97
N PHE A 28 -5.36 -4.63 0.79
CA PHE A 28 -6.69 -4.86 1.35
C PHE A 28 -6.65 -4.70 2.87
N GLY A 29 -5.71 -5.40 3.53
CA GLY A 29 -5.52 -5.30 4.98
C GLY A 29 -5.23 -3.87 5.45
N ASP A 30 -4.35 -3.14 4.75
CA ASP A 30 -4.00 -1.75 5.10
C ASP A 30 -5.24 -0.83 5.11
N ASN A 31 -6.11 -0.98 4.09
CA ASN A 31 -7.31 -0.15 3.95
C ASN A 31 -8.47 -0.61 4.84
N ALA A 32 -8.70 -1.91 4.97
CA ALA A 32 -9.72 -2.44 5.88
C ALA A 32 -9.39 -2.13 7.34
N LEU A 33 -8.12 -2.27 7.73
CA LEU A 33 -7.67 -1.98 9.09
C LEU A 33 -7.82 -0.50 9.45
N LEU A 34 -7.60 0.41 8.51
CA LEU A 34 -7.86 1.83 8.74
C LEU A 34 -9.30 2.05 9.23
N PHE A 35 -10.29 1.59 8.47
CA PHE A 35 -11.70 1.83 8.79
C PHE A 35 -12.15 1.04 10.03
N ALA A 36 -11.67 -0.20 10.20
CA ALA A 36 -11.94 -0.98 11.41
C ALA A 36 -11.34 -0.30 12.67
N THR A 37 -10.14 0.27 12.56
CA THR A 37 -9.51 0.99 13.68
C THR A 37 -10.17 2.35 13.93
N LEU A 38 -10.62 3.06 12.88
CA LEU A 38 -11.42 4.28 13.04
C LEU A 38 -12.73 3.98 13.78
N ALA A 39 -13.42 2.89 13.46
CA ALA A 39 -14.61 2.45 14.18
C ALA A 39 -14.28 2.09 15.64
N LEU A 40 -13.16 1.42 15.90
CA LEU A 40 -12.71 1.08 17.25
C LEU A 40 -12.46 2.33 18.10
N ILE A 41 -11.73 3.33 17.60
CA ILE A 41 -11.47 4.55 18.37
C ILE A 41 -12.74 5.35 18.61
N LYS A 42 -13.72 5.34 17.69
CA LYS A 42 -15.07 5.89 17.92
C LYS A 42 -15.79 5.15 19.05
N GLN A 43 -15.79 3.82 19.03
CA GLN A 43 -16.41 2.99 20.07
C GLN A 43 -15.74 3.20 21.44
N LEU A 44 -14.45 3.42 21.50
CA LEU A 44 -13.70 3.71 22.73
C LEU A 44 -13.80 5.18 23.18
N VAL A 45 -14.62 5.98 22.48
CA VAL A 45 -14.88 7.39 22.80
C VAL A 45 -13.61 8.23 22.86
N TYR A 46 -12.66 7.97 21.97
CA TYR A 46 -11.50 8.85 21.81
C TYR A 46 -11.93 10.22 21.22
N PRO A 47 -11.22 11.32 21.54
CA PRO A 47 -11.50 12.63 20.97
C PRO A 47 -11.43 12.66 19.43
N ASP A 48 -12.18 13.55 18.77
CA ASP A 48 -12.27 13.60 17.29
C ASP A 48 -10.93 13.78 16.59
N TRP A 49 -9.97 14.49 17.20
CA TRP A 49 -8.61 14.64 16.67
C TRP A 49 -7.82 13.32 16.58
N SER A 50 -8.28 12.29 17.27
CA SER A 50 -7.64 10.96 17.24
C SER A 50 -7.73 10.29 15.88
N GLN A 51 -8.76 10.57 15.08
CA GLN A 51 -8.95 10.00 13.75
C GLN A 51 -7.84 10.46 12.78
N PRO A 52 -7.61 11.77 12.55
CA PRO A 52 -6.50 12.22 11.74
C PRO A 52 -5.14 11.86 12.35
N PHE A 53 -5.01 11.83 13.68
CA PHE A 53 -3.78 11.44 14.36
C PHE A 53 -3.39 9.97 14.08
N LEU A 54 -4.37 9.06 14.01
CA LEU A 54 -4.12 7.66 13.62
C LEU A 54 -3.43 7.60 12.24
N GLN A 55 -3.96 8.32 11.27
CA GLN A 55 -3.38 8.36 9.91
C GLN A 55 -2.03 9.07 9.88
N MET A 56 -1.82 10.10 10.69
CA MET A 56 -0.52 10.78 10.79
C MET A 56 0.59 9.81 11.20
N GLY A 57 0.34 8.89 12.14
CA GLY A 57 1.29 7.86 12.55
C GLY A 57 1.70 6.95 11.38
N PHE A 58 0.74 6.54 10.56
CA PHE A 58 1.00 5.75 9.36
C PHE A 58 1.84 6.51 8.32
N VAL A 59 1.45 7.76 8.02
CA VAL A 59 2.16 8.61 7.04
C VAL A 59 3.54 9.01 7.53
N ALA A 60 3.69 9.29 8.83
CA ALA A 60 4.97 9.61 9.43
C ALA A 60 6.00 8.48 9.24
N ALA A 61 5.55 7.21 9.33
CA ALA A 61 6.41 6.08 9.04
C ALA A 61 6.97 6.14 7.60
N TYR A 62 6.15 6.48 6.60
CA TYR A 62 6.62 6.65 5.22
C TYR A 62 7.63 7.79 5.09
N ILE A 63 7.36 8.95 5.70
CA ILE A 63 8.24 10.13 5.60
C ILE A 63 9.59 9.84 6.26
N ILE A 64 9.57 9.29 7.49
CA ILE A 64 10.78 9.03 8.26
C ILE A 64 11.63 7.92 7.62
N LEU A 65 10.98 6.87 7.10
CA LEU A 65 11.67 5.72 6.55
C LEU A 65 12.04 5.87 5.07
N ALA A 66 11.45 6.83 4.34
CA ALA A 66 11.73 7.03 2.91
C ALA A 66 13.21 7.03 2.54
N PRO A 67 14.12 7.70 3.28
CA PRO A 67 15.55 7.71 2.97
C PRO A 67 16.24 6.35 3.09
N PHE A 68 15.64 5.41 3.83
CA PHE A 68 16.28 4.16 4.24
C PHE A 68 15.73 2.93 3.52
N VAL A 69 14.41 2.89 3.29
CA VAL A 69 13.72 1.67 2.82
C VAL A 69 14.17 1.21 1.43
N GLY A 70 14.60 2.13 0.56
CA GLY A 70 15.13 1.79 -0.77
C GLY A 70 16.42 0.97 -0.67
N GLN A 71 17.39 1.44 0.11
CA GLN A 71 18.65 0.70 0.32
C GLN A 71 18.43 -0.61 1.07
N ILE A 72 17.50 -0.63 2.05
CA ILE A 72 17.13 -1.86 2.75
C ILE A 72 16.56 -2.88 1.76
N ALA A 73 15.66 -2.45 0.87
CA ALA A 73 15.08 -3.32 -0.15
C ALA A 73 16.13 -3.84 -1.15
N ASP A 74 17.19 -3.09 -1.43
CA ASP A 74 18.29 -3.51 -2.31
C ASP A 74 19.32 -4.40 -1.60
N SER A 75 19.41 -4.33 -0.26
CA SER A 75 20.35 -5.12 0.54
C SER A 75 19.86 -6.53 0.86
N PHE A 76 18.59 -6.82 0.66
CA PHE A 76 17.96 -8.13 0.87
C PHE A 76 17.22 -8.60 -0.38
N SER A 77 16.90 -9.89 -0.45
CA SER A 77 15.97 -10.39 -1.47
C SER A 77 14.60 -9.70 -1.28
N LYS A 78 14.06 -9.13 -2.35
CA LYS A 78 12.81 -8.33 -2.29
C LYS A 78 11.63 -9.12 -1.73
N GLY A 79 11.55 -10.43 -2.03
CA GLY A 79 10.56 -11.32 -1.41
C GLY A 79 10.70 -11.42 0.11
N GLN A 80 11.93 -11.42 0.64
CA GLN A 80 12.17 -11.41 2.10
C GLN A 80 11.77 -10.08 2.74
N VAL A 81 12.03 -8.95 2.07
CA VAL A 81 11.60 -7.63 2.54
C VAL A 81 10.08 -7.55 2.59
N MET A 82 9.38 -8.03 1.55
CA MET A 82 7.92 -8.10 1.51
C MET A 82 7.35 -9.00 2.61
N MET A 83 7.99 -10.15 2.86
CA MET A 83 7.62 -11.08 3.92
C MET A 83 7.78 -10.44 5.30
N PHE A 84 8.92 -9.83 5.59
CA PHE A 84 9.16 -9.11 6.85
C PHE A 84 8.15 -7.98 7.06
N ALA A 85 7.89 -7.20 6.02
CA ALA A 85 6.94 -6.10 6.04
C ALA A 85 5.51 -6.58 6.38
N ASN A 86 5.04 -7.68 5.76
CA ASN A 86 3.74 -8.26 6.08
C ASN A 86 3.69 -8.92 7.45
N THR A 87 4.80 -9.46 7.95
CA THR A 87 4.90 -9.94 9.36
C THR A 87 4.71 -8.78 10.34
N LEU A 88 5.33 -7.64 10.07
CA LEU A 88 5.19 -6.45 10.90
C LEU A 88 3.76 -5.89 10.88
N LYS A 89 3.12 -5.87 9.70
CA LYS A 89 1.71 -5.49 9.55
C LYS A 89 0.79 -6.44 10.31
N LEU A 90 1.02 -7.74 10.19
CA LEU A 90 0.26 -8.75 10.94
C LEU A 90 0.42 -8.54 12.44
N ALA A 91 1.64 -8.31 12.93
CA ALA A 91 1.88 -8.02 14.35
C ALA A 91 1.13 -6.76 14.82
N GLY A 92 1.12 -5.69 14.00
CA GLY A 92 0.36 -4.48 14.28
C GLY A 92 -1.15 -4.72 14.36
N ALA A 93 -1.71 -5.49 13.41
CA ALA A 93 -3.12 -5.85 13.41
C ALA A 93 -3.48 -6.72 14.62
N LEU A 94 -2.66 -7.72 14.94
CA LEU A 94 -2.87 -8.59 16.12
C LEU A 94 -2.78 -7.79 17.42
N LEU A 95 -1.87 -6.82 17.52
CA LEU A 95 -1.79 -5.93 18.70
C LEU A 95 -3.12 -5.21 18.94
N ILE A 96 -3.76 -4.71 17.88
CA ILE A 96 -5.08 -4.06 17.98
C ILE A 96 -6.17 -5.09 18.34
N CYS A 97 -6.14 -6.28 17.73
CA CYS A 97 -7.13 -7.34 18.00
C CYS A 97 -7.16 -7.78 19.46
N VAL A 98 -6.00 -7.82 20.14
CA VAL A 98 -5.91 -8.23 21.56
C VAL A 98 -6.19 -7.07 22.52
N GLY A 99 -6.68 -5.94 22.03
CA GLY A 99 -6.99 -4.77 22.87
C GLY A 99 -5.79 -3.88 23.19
N GLY A 100 -4.68 -4.02 22.48
CA GLY A 100 -3.52 -3.13 22.60
C GLY A 100 -3.80 -1.73 22.04
N ASN A 101 -2.86 -0.82 22.17
CA ASN A 101 -3.00 0.56 21.73
C ASN A 101 -3.18 0.64 20.21
N PRO A 102 -4.33 1.17 19.70
CA PRO A 102 -4.63 1.20 18.28
C PRO A 102 -3.68 2.08 17.47
N PHE A 103 -3.14 3.15 18.06
CA PHE A 103 -2.19 4.03 17.39
C PHE A 103 -0.84 3.35 17.17
N LEU A 104 -0.33 2.63 18.17
CA LEU A 104 0.90 1.85 18.04
C LEU A 104 0.73 0.72 17.04
N GLY A 105 -0.37 -0.02 17.10
CA GLY A 105 -0.64 -1.09 16.15
C GLY A 105 -0.72 -0.59 14.72
N TYR A 106 -1.43 0.50 14.47
CA TYR A 106 -1.56 1.09 13.14
C TYR A 106 -0.26 1.75 12.65
N MET A 107 0.55 2.31 13.54
CA MET A 107 1.89 2.80 13.20
C MET A 107 2.83 1.66 12.78
N LEU A 108 2.78 0.51 13.45
CA LEU A 108 3.54 -0.69 13.03
C LEU A 108 3.15 -1.14 11.62
N VAL A 109 1.86 -1.08 11.29
CA VAL A 109 1.39 -1.35 9.92
C VAL A 109 1.96 -0.33 8.94
N GLY A 110 2.01 0.95 9.30
CA GLY A 110 2.64 2.00 8.49
C GLY A 110 4.13 1.75 8.24
N ILE A 111 4.88 1.32 9.25
CA ILE A 111 6.30 0.95 9.10
C ILE A 111 6.45 -0.23 8.13
N GLY A 112 5.62 -1.26 8.28
CA GLY A 112 5.59 -2.39 7.36
C GLY A 112 5.24 -1.95 5.92
N ALA A 113 4.24 -1.09 5.77
CA ALA A 113 3.82 -0.59 4.46
C ALA A 113 4.91 0.25 3.77
N ALA A 114 5.62 1.09 4.52
CA ALA A 114 6.75 1.87 4.03
C ALA A 114 7.90 0.96 3.54
N ALA A 115 8.24 -0.10 4.29
CA ALA A 115 9.27 -1.06 3.90
C ALA A 115 8.86 -1.91 2.69
N TYR A 116 7.57 -2.26 2.59
CA TYR A 116 7.01 -3.07 1.51
C TYR A 116 7.08 -2.36 0.14
N SER A 117 6.86 -1.04 0.14
CA SER A 117 6.63 -0.25 -1.08
C SER A 117 7.76 -0.34 -2.11
N PRO A 118 9.06 -0.09 -1.78
CA PRO A 118 10.13 -0.19 -2.77
C PRO A 118 10.38 -1.63 -3.24
N ALA A 119 10.21 -2.62 -2.35
CA ALA A 119 10.39 -4.03 -2.70
C ALA A 119 9.33 -4.51 -3.71
N LYS A 120 8.09 -4.08 -3.58
CA LYS A 120 6.97 -4.43 -4.45
C LYS A 120 7.19 -3.99 -5.91
N TYR A 121 7.70 -2.78 -6.13
CA TYR A 121 8.00 -2.30 -7.47
C TYR A 121 9.30 -2.88 -8.01
N GLY A 122 10.32 -3.00 -7.17
CA GLY A 122 11.61 -3.54 -7.55
C GLY A 122 11.54 -5.01 -7.99
N ILE A 123 10.70 -5.83 -7.36
CA ILE A 123 10.58 -7.26 -7.68
C ILE A 123 10.02 -7.48 -9.09
N LEU A 124 9.18 -6.57 -9.61
CA LEU A 124 8.62 -6.71 -10.95
C LEU A 124 9.69 -6.74 -12.02
N GLY A 125 10.73 -5.91 -11.90
CA GLY A 125 11.87 -5.92 -12.83
C GLY A 125 12.73 -7.20 -12.75
N GLU A 126 12.63 -7.96 -11.66
CA GLU A 126 13.39 -9.21 -11.48
C GLU A 126 12.62 -10.45 -11.95
N ILE A 127 11.28 -10.42 -11.93
CA ILE A 127 10.44 -11.59 -12.28
C ILE A 127 9.77 -11.47 -13.64
N THR A 128 9.85 -10.30 -14.32
CA THR A 128 9.26 -10.08 -15.64
C THR A 128 10.32 -9.68 -16.65
N ARG A 129 10.07 -9.98 -17.93
CA ARG A 129 10.91 -9.48 -19.03
C ARG A 129 10.65 -8.00 -19.28
N GLY A 130 11.65 -7.30 -19.82
CA GLY A 130 11.56 -5.85 -20.03
C GLY A 130 10.38 -5.42 -20.91
N ASP A 131 10.01 -6.19 -21.92
CA ASP A 131 8.87 -5.98 -22.82
C ASP A 131 7.49 -6.12 -22.12
N GLN A 132 7.44 -6.86 -21.01
CA GLN A 132 6.23 -7.11 -20.21
C GLN A 132 6.15 -6.22 -18.97
N LEU A 133 7.19 -5.45 -18.63
CA LEU A 133 7.28 -4.68 -17.39
C LEU A 133 6.14 -3.65 -17.25
N VAL A 134 5.75 -3.00 -18.36
CA VAL A 134 4.63 -2.04 -18.36
C VAL A 134 3.31 -2.73 -18.02
N LYS A 135 3.07 -3.92 -18.60
CA LYS A 135 1.87 -4.71 -18.30
C LYS A 135 1.87 -5.23 -16.87
N ALA A 136 3.02 -5.66 -16.36
CA ALA A 136 3.20 -6.11 -14.98
C ALA A 136 2.92 -5.00 -13.97
N ASN A 137 3.43 -3.79 -14.21
CA ASN A 137 3.12 -2.61 -13.40
C ASN A 137 1.63 -2.27 -13.45
N GLY A 138 1.02 -2.29 -14.62
CA GLY A 138 -0.42 -2.06 -14.78
C GLY A 138 -1.27 -3.06 -13.98
N LEU A 139 -0.92 -4.35 -14.01
CA LEU A 139 -1.60 -5.38 -13.23
C LEU A 139 -1.40 -5.19 -11.72
N MET A 140 -0.20 -4.78 -11.30
CA MET A 140 0.11 -4.45 -9.91
C MET A 140 -0.74 -3.28 -9.42
N GLU A 141 -0.85 -2.21 -10.20
CA GLU A 141 -1.66 -1.04 -9.83
C GLU A 141 -3.15 -1.36 -9.84
N ALA A 142 -3.64 -2.13 -10.82
CA ALA A 142 -5.03 -2.58 -10.84
C ALA A 142 -5.38 -3.42 -9.59
N SER A 143 -4.48 -4.33 -9.19
CA SER A 143 -4.61 -5.10 -7.95
C SER A 143 -4.62 -4.19 -6.72
N THR A 144 -3.75 -3.18 -6.67
CA THR A 144 -3.68 -2.21 -5.57
C THR A 144 -4.98 -1.40 -5.47
N ILE A 145 -5.49 -0.88 -6.58
CA ILE A 145 -6.74 -0.10 -6.60
C ILE A 145 -7.92 -0.97 -6.17
N ALA A 146 -8.03 -2.19 -6.72
CA ALA A 146 -9.07 -3.13 -6.32
C ALA A 146 -9.01 -3.45 -4.81
N ALA A 147 -7.82 -3.64 -4.26
CA ALA A 147 -7.60 -3.89 -2.84
C ALA A 147 -7.97 -2.68 -1.96
N ILE A 148 -7.62 -1.46 -2.38
CA ILE A 148 -7.99 -0.22 -1.68
C ILE A 148 -9.50 -0.10 -1.56
N LEU A 149 -10.22 -0.34 -2.66
CA LEU A 149 -11.67 -0.19 -2.70
C LEU A 149 -12.38 -1.26 -1.89
N THR A 150 -12.07 -2.53 -2.19
CA THR A 150 -12.70 -3.66 -1.50
C THR A 150 -12.33 -3.69 -0.02
N GLY A 151 -11.08 -3.35 0.32
CA GLY A 151 -10.63 -3.25 1.70
C GLY A 151 -11.32 -2.13 2.47
N SER A 152 -11.44 -0.94 1.87
CA SER A 152 -12.13 0.19 2.51
C SER A 152 -13.60 -0.15 2.80
N VAL A 153 -14.33 -0.68 1.81
CA VAL A 153 -15.73 -1.07 1.97
C VAL A 153 -15.88 -2.20 2.98
N ALA A 154 -15.06 -3.24 2.87
CA ALA A 154 -15.09 -4.36 3.81
C ALA A 154 -14.80 -3.89 5.25
N GLY A 155 -13.80 -3.02 5.43
CA GLY A 155 -13.47 -2.47 6.74
C GLY A 155 -14.61 -1.71 7.39
N GLY A 156 -15.34 -0.88 6.63
CA GLY A 156 -16.52 -0.15 7.12
C GLY A 156 -17.70 -1.07 7.41
N VAL A 157 -18.09 -1.88 6.44
CA VAL A 157 -19.27 -2.78 6.57
C VAL A 157 -19.07 -3.82 7.69
N LEU A 158 -17.91 -4.45 7.75
CA LEU A 158 -17.63 -5.44 8.79
C LEU A 158 -17.54 -4.80 10.18
N ALA A 159 -17.05 -3.56 10.28
CA ALA A 159 -16.98 -2.85 11.55
C ALA A 159 -18.37 -2.51 12.09
N ASP A 160 -19.37 -2.27 11.23
CA ASP A 160 -20.74 -2.04 11.65
C ASP A 160 -21.39 -3.31 12.25
N TRP A 161 -20.96 -4.49 11.81
CA TRP A 161 -21.43 -5.74 12.37
C TRP A 161 -20.65 -6.14 13.63
N ASN A 162 -19.33 -6.17 13.53
CA ASN A 162 -18.44 -6.53 14.64
C ASN A 162 -17.02 -5.99 14.38
N ILE A 163 -16.61 -5.02 15.16
CA ILE A 163 -15.29 -4.38 15.02
C ILE A 163 -14.15 -5.40 15.19
N TYR A 164 -14.21 -6.27 16.18
CA TYR A 164 -13.18 -7.28 16.40
C TYR A 164 -13.17 -8.35 15.30
N GLY A 165 -14.35 -8.65 14.72
CA GLY A 165 -14.47 -9.47 13.53
C GLY A 165 -13.77 -8.82 12.31
N ALA A 166 -13.99 -7.51 12.10
CA ALA A 166 -13.32 -6.75 11.05
C ALA A 166 -11.80 -6.74 11.21
N LEU A 167 -11.31 -6.50 12.44
CA LEU A 167 -9.88 -6.54 12.77
C LEU A 167 -9.27 -7.94 12.52
N SER A 168 -10.01 -9.00 12.86
CA SER A 168 -9.59 -10.39 12.62
C SER A 168 -9.47 -10.69 11.12
N VAL A 169 -10.40 -10.20 10.30
CA VAL A 169 -10.32 -10.31 8.82
C VAL A 169 -9.08 -9.62 8.29
N CYS A 170 -8.70 -8.45 8.85
CA CYS A 170 -7.46 -7.77 8.48
C CYS A 170 -6.22 -8.60 8.83
N ALA A 171 -6.18 -9.20 10.03
CA ALA A 171 -5.09 -10.08 10.42
C ALA A 171 -4.99 -11.31 9.50
N VAL A 172 -6.12 -11.93 9.16
CA VAL A 172 -6.16 -13.04 8.18
C VAL A 172 -5.64 -12.60 6.82
N ALA A 173 -6.03 -11.41 6.35
CA ALA A 173 -5.54 -10.87 5.07
C ALA A 173 -4.01 -10.73 5.05
N TYR A 174 -3.41 -10.20 6.11
CA TYR A 174 -1.95 -10.15 6.23
C TYR A 174 -1.31 -11.54 6.34
N GLY A 175 -1.98 -12.48 6.99
CA GLY A 175 -1.56 -13.88 7.03
C GLY A 175 -1.53 -14.52 5.64
N VAL A 176 -2.56 -14.27 4.82
CA VAL A 176 -2.61 -14.72 3.42
C VAL A 176 -1.51 -14.05 2.58
N ALA A 177 -1.32 -12.74 2.75
CA ALA A 177 -0.23 -12.01 2.07
C ALA A 177 1.14 -12.57 2.44
N LEU A 178 1.36 -12.90 3.71
CA LEU A 178 2.59 -13.53 4.20
C LEU A 178 2.79 -14.92 3.58
N GLY A 179 1.74 -15.75 3.56
CA GLY A 179 1.76 -17.06 2.90
C GLY A 179 2.06 -16.98 1.41
N ALA A 180 1.47 -16.01 0.70
CA ALA A 180 1.76 -15.77 -0.70
C ALA A 180 3.23 -15.31 -0.92
N ASN A 181 3.79 -14.50 -0.03
CA ASN A 181 5.20 -14.12 -0.10
C ASN A 181 6.16 -15.31 0.05
N MET A 182 5.79 -16.35 0.80
CA MET A 182 6.59 -17.58 0.93
C MET A 182 6.68 -18.37 -0.39
N LEU A 183 5.73 -18.16 -1.31
CA LEU A 183 5.73 -18.77 -2.64
C LEU A 183 6.62 -18.03 -3.65
N ILE A 184 7.12 -16.85 -3.29
CA ILE A 184 8.05 -16.08 -4.12
C ILE A 184 9.42 -16.73 -4.04
N PRO A 185 10.05 -17.10 -5.18
CA PRO A 185 11.40 -17.67 -5.17
C PRO A 185 12.40 -16.68 -4.60
N ARG A 186 13.47 -17.19 -4.02
CA ARG A 186 14.59 -16.36 -3.56
C ARG A 186 15.29 -15.76 -4.78
N LEU A 187 15.15 -14.47 -4.95
CA LEU A 187 15.80 -13.70 -6.00
C LEU A 187 17.16 -13.20 -5.50
N ASN A 188 18.03 -12.88 -6.44
CA ASN A 188 19.36 -12.35 -6.14
C ASN A 188 19.23 -11.01 -5.42
N VAL A 189 20.16 -10.78 -4.49
CA VAL A 189 20.25 -9.50 -3.77
C VAL A 189 20.93 -8.49 -4.69
N ALA A 190 20.29 -7.34 -4.91
CA ALA A 190 20.81 -6.32 -5.84
C ALA A 190 22.16 -5.75 -5.36
N ARG A 191 22.32 -5.56 -4.04
CA ARG A 191 23.52 -4.99 -3.42
C ARG A 191 23.92 -5.72 -2.14
N PRO A 192 24.46 -6.95 -2.23
CA PRO A 192 24.80 -7.73 -1.04
C PRO A 192 25.97 -7.07 -0.26
N GLY A 193 25.86 -7.05 1.07
CA GLY A 193 26.96 -6.65 1.97
C GLY A 193 27.30 -5.16 2.01
N GLN A 194 26.43 -4.29 1.48
CA GLN A 194 26.65 -2.85 1.63
C GLN A 194 26.55 -2.41 3.10
N PRO A 195 27.56 -1.69 3.63
CA PRO A 195 27.50 -1.20 5.00
C PRO A 195 26.39 -0.15 5.14
N TRP A 196 25.65 -0.22 6.23
CA TRP A 196 24.55 0.71 6.50
C TRP A 196 25.09 1.97 7.19
N HIS A 197 25.16 3.05 6.42
CA HIS A 197 25.54 4.36 6.94
C HIS A 197 24.31 5.31 6.86
N PRO A 198 23.53 5.48 7.95
CA PRO A 198 22.27 6.24 7.91
C PRO A 198 22.41 7.65 7.34
N VAL A 199 23.49 8.35 7.67
CA VAL A 199 23.76 9.69 7.17
C VAL A 199 24.00 9.69 5.64
N GLN A 200 24.74 8.71 5.13
CA GLN A 200 25.01 8.58 3.70
C GLN A 200 23.74 8.16 2.94
N MET A 201 22.91 7.28 3.52
CA MET A 201 21.61 6.88 2.97
C MET A 201 20.70 8.11 2.82
N ALA A 202 20.56 8.92 3.86
CA ALA A 202 19.77 10.15 3.82
C ALA A 202 20.34 11.17 2.81
N SER A 203 21.64 11.38 2.79
CA SER A 203 22.31 12.28 1.83
C SER A 203 22.06 11.85 0.38
N SER A 204 22.19 10.55 0.09
CA SER A 204 21.94 10.00 -1.25
C SER A 204 20.46 10.17 -1.66
N PHE A 205 19.54 9.95 -0.74
CA PHE A 205 18.11 10.16 -0.98
C PHE A 205 17.80 11.63 -1.32
N PHE A 206 18.26 12.58 -0.51
CA PHE A 206 18.03 14.01 -0.78
C PHE A 206 18.73 14.50 -2.05
N SER A 207 19.89 13.92 -2.39
CA SER A 207 20.56 14.18 -3.65
C SER A 207 19.72 13.70 -4.85
N ALA A 208 19.17 12.49 -4.78
CA ALA A 208 18.26 11.96 -5.81
C ALA A 208 17.00 12.83 -5.95
N CYS A 209 16.38 13.23 -4.83
CA CYS A 209 15.24 14.14 -4.84
C CYS A 209 15.59 15.48 -5.53
N ARG A 210 16.78 16.02 -5.29
CA ARG A 210 17.25 17.26 -5.94
C ARG A 210 17.41 17.10 -7.44
N VAL A 211 17.93 15.95 -7.90
CA VAL A 211 18.06 15.65 -9.34
C VAL A 211 16.69 15.58 -9.99
N LEU A 212 15.77 14.82 -9.43
CA LEU A 212 14.39 14.69 -9.93
C LEU A 212 13.66 16.05 -9.93
N TRP A 213 13.88 16.89 -8.91
CA TRP A 213 13.25 18.21 -8.84
C TRP A 213 13.78 19.19 -9.90
N ARG A 214 15.02 19.02 -10.36
CA ARG A 214 15.62 19.84 -11.41
C ARG A 214 15.18 19.44 -12.81
N ASP A 215 14.81 18.19 -12.99
CA ASP A 215 14.25 17.70 -14.24
C ASP A 215 12.78 18.14 -14.34
N GLY A 216 12.41 18.80 -15.45
CA GLY A 216 11.07 19.38 -15.64
C GLY A 216 9.97 18.33 -15.70
N ASP A 217 10.20 17.24 -16.42
CA ASP A 217 9.21 16.19 -16.65
C ASP A 217 9.03 15.36 -15.38
N ALA A 218 10.14 14.99 -14.70
CA ALA A 218 10.08 14.29 -13.43
C ALA A 218 9.37 15.12 -12.35
N ARG A 219 9.66 16.42 -12.26
CA ARG A 219 9.01 17.34 -11.33
C ARG A 219 7.50 17.43 -11.59
N LEU A 220 7.08 17.58 -12.86
CA LEU A 220 5.67 17.64 -13.22
C LEU A 220 4.94 16.34 -12.83
N SER A 221 5.55 15.19 -13.11
CA SER A 221 5.02 13.87 -12.73
C SER A 221 4.91 13.74 -11.21
N LEU A 222 5.92 14.13 -10.44
CA LEU A 222 5.92 14.08 -8.98
C LEU A 222 4.82 14.96 -8.38
N ILE A 223 4.68 16.20 -8.86
CA ILE A 223 3.64 17.13 -8.40
C ILE A 223 2.26 16.55 -8.73
N GLY A 224 2.02 16.15 -9.98
CA GLY A 224 0.73 15.60 -10.41
C GLY A 224 0.32 14.36 -9.61
N THR A 225 1.23 13.41 -9.44
CA THR A 225 0.99 12.21 -8.64
C THR A 225 0.73 12.55 -7.16
N SER A 226 1.49 13.47 -6.58
CA SER A 226 1.31 13.88 -5.18
C SER A 226 -0.03 14.59 -4.97
N MET A 227 -0.44 15.45 -5.92
CA MET A 227 -1.76 16.12 -5.87
C MET A 227 -2.91 15.12 -6.00
N PHE A 228 -2.79 14.15 -6.91
CA PHE A 228 -3.80 13.10 -7.09
C PHE A 228 -4.02 12.29 -5.80
N TRP A 229 -2.94 11.77 -5.23
CA TRP A 229 -3.02 10.99 -3.99
C TRP A 229 -3.44 11.86 -2.79
N GLY A 230 -2.94 13.10 -2.70
CA GLY A 230 -3.32 14.05 -1.66
C GLY A 230 -4.82 14.36 -1.69
N ALA A 231 -5.38 14.64 -2.88
CA ALA A 231 -6.83 14.87 -3.05
C ALA A 231 -7.64 13.63 -2.63
N GLY A 232 -7.20 12.42 -3.03
CA GLY A 232 -7.88 11.17 -2.67
C GLY A 232 -7.92 10.91 -1.17
N VAL A 233 -6.80 11.13 -0.47
CA VAL A 233 -6.72 10.99 0.98
C VAL A 233 -7.58 12.04 1.70
N THR A 234 -7.52 13.30 1.25
CA THR A 234 -8.33 14.40 1.82
C THR A 234 -9.82 14.10 1.66
N LEU A 235 -10.26 13.67 0.47
CA LEU A 235 -11.65 13.32 0.23
C LEU A 235 -12.12 12.16 1.13
N ARG A 236 -11.28 11.16 1.33
CA ARG A 236 -11.59 10.02 2.21
C ARG A 236 -11.90 10.48 3.63
N PHE A 237 -11.05 11.33 4.24
CA PHE A 237 -11.27 11.83 5.59
C PHE A 237 -12.44 12.83 5.66
N LEU A 238 -12.57 13.65 4.62
CA LEU A 238 -13.71 14.56 4.53
C LEU A 238 -15.04 13.78 4.58
N LEU A 239 -15.16 12.69 3.84
CA LEU A 239 -16.37 11.85 3.84
C LEU A 239 -16.64 11.22 5.20
N VAL A 240 -15.63 10.74 5.92
CA VAL A 240 -15.78 10.15 7.26
C VAL A 240 -16.34 11.17 8.26
N LEU A 241 -15.95 12.45 8.14
CA LEU A 241 -16.43 13.53 9.02
C LEU A 241 -17.73 14.15 8.52
N TRP A 242 -17.90 14.31 7.20
CA TRP A 242 -19.02 15.00 6.58
C TRP A 242 -20.32 14.19 6.61
N VAL A 243 -20.25 12.88 6.38
CA VAL A 243 -21.44 12.01 6.33
C VAL A 243 -22.26 12.08 7.62
N PRO A 244 -21.69 11.90 8.83
CA PRO A 244 -22.45 12.03 10.06
C PRO A 244 -23.01 13.44 10.26
N HIS A 245 -22.23 14.46 9.90
CA HIS A 245 -22.62 15.87 10.13
C HIS A 245 -23.71 16.34 9.15
N ALA A 246 -23.60 16.01 7.87
CA ALA A 246 -24.50 16.53 6.83
C ALA A 246 -25.72 15.63 6.58
N LEU A 247 -25.55 14.31 6.69
CA LEU A 247 -26.60 13.33 6.38
C LEU A 247 -27.23 12.73 7.66
N GLY A 248 -26.66 12.96 8.84
CA GLY A 248 -27.10 12.35 10.09
C GLY A 248 -26.89 10.82 10.16
N ILE A 249 -26.11 10.25 9.21
CA ILE A 249 -25.83 8.83 9.12
C ILE A 249 -24.53 8.54 9.89
N THR A 250 -24.62 7.69 10.91
CA THR A 250 -23.50 7.42 11.83
C THR A 250 -22.81 6.10 11.63
N ASP A 251 -23.23 5.31 10.60
CA ASP A 251 -22.58 4.05 10.24
C ASP A 251 -21.16 4.26 9.71
N ASN A 252 -20.37 3.20 9.67
CA ASN A 252 -19.01 3.22 9.13
C ASN A 252 -19.00 2.81 7.64
N ALA A 253 -20.06 2.18 7.14
CA ALA A 253 -20.17 1.71 5.76
C ALA A 253 -20.41 2.86 4.77
N THR A 254 -21.30 3.80 5.09
CA THR A 254 -21.71 4.87 4.17
C THR A 254 -20.51 5.72 3.68
N PRO A 255 -19.60 6.22 4.55
CA PRO A 255 -18.42 6.96 4.08
C PRO A 255 -17.52 6.13 3.16
N THR A 256 -17.38 4.82 3.44
CA THR A 256 -16.53 3.93 2.63
C THR A 256 -17.16 3.60 1.28
N LEU A 257 -18.48 3.42 1.21
CA LEU A 257 -19.22 3.23 -0.04
C LEU A 257 -19.16 4.47 -0.92
N LEU A 258 -19.32 5.66 -0.35
CA LEU A 258 -19.17 6.93 -1.08
C LEU A 258 -17.73 7.09 -1.59
N ASN A 259 -16.73 6.74 -0.78
CA ASN A 259 -15.33 6.76 -1.22
C ASN A 259 -15.09 5.75 -2.37
N ALA A 260 -15.79 4.61 -2.40
CA ALA A 260 -15.69 3.66 -3.49
C ALA A 260 -16.16 4.23 -4.85
N MET A 261 -17.06 5.23 -4.86
CA MET A 261 -17.47 5.94 -6.09
C MET A 261 -16.30 6.69 -6.76
N VAL A 262 -15.26 7.04 -5.99
CA VAL A 262 -14.02 7.61 -6.55
C VAL A 262 -13.37 6.67 -7.56
N ALA A 263 -13.50 5.35 -7.35
CA ALA A 263 -13.00 4.36 -8.30
C ALA A 263 -13.65 4.46 -9.67
N VAL A 264 -14.93 4.74 -9.71
CA VAL A 264 -15.66 4.94 -10.98
C VAL A 264 -15.03 6.10 -11.74
N GLY A 265 -14.71 7.19 -11.01
CA GLY A 265 -14.01 8.35 -11.57
C GLY A 265 -12.59 8.00 -12.06
N ILE A 266 -11.84 7.20 -11.30
CA ILE A 266 -10.49 6.76 -11.68
C ILE A 266 -10.54 5.92 -12.96
N VAL A 267 -11.44 4.94 -13.03
CA VAL A 267 -11.60 4.07 -14.22
C VAL A 267 -12.03 4.88 -15.44
N ALA A 268 -13.00 5.78 -15.28
CA ALA A 268 -13.46 6.64 -16.35
C ALA A 268 -12.36 7.59 -16.84
N GLY A 269 -11.62 8.20 -15.91
CA GLY A 269 -10.48 9.09 -16.21
C GLY A 269 -9.34 8.37 -16.91
N ALA A 270 -8.97 7.19 -16.43
CA ALA A 270 -7.94 6.35 -17.06
C ALA A 270 -8.35 5.92 -18.49
N GLY A 271 -9.61 5.54 -18.67
CA GLY A 271 -10.15 5.19 -20.00
C GLY A 271 -10.18 6.36 -20.96
N ALA A 272 -10.50 7.58 -20.48
CA ALA A 272 -10.46 8.80 -21.27
C ALA A 272 -9.00 9.16 -21.64
N ALA A 273 -8.09 9.12 -20.68
CA ALA A 273 -6.68 9.40 -20.94
C ALA A 273 -6.06 8.45 -21.96
N ALA A 274 -6.36 7.15 -21.86
CA ALA A 274 -5.89 6.16 -22.84
C ALA A 274 -6.35 6.44 -24.27
N LYS A 275 -7.52 7.05 -24.46
CA LYS A 275 -8.04 7.44 -25.77
C LYS A 275 -7.49 8.76 -26.30
N LEU A 276 -7.04 9.64 -25.41
CA LEU A 276 -6.53 10.96 -25.79
C LEU A 276 -5.03 10.94 -26.13
N VAL A 277 -4.29 9.93 -25.63
CA VAL A 277 -2.83 9.80 -25.82
C VAL A 277 -2.49 8.89 -27.03
N THR A 278 -3.48 8.16 -27.58
CA THR A 278 -3.34 7.41 -28.85
C THR A 278 -3.74 8.27 -30.04
#